data_a5ff4f589c65d94fbfda5996e91b831f
#
_entry.id   a5ff4f589c65d94fbfda5996e91b831f
#
_cell.length_a   1.000
_cell.length_b   1.000
_cell.length_c   1.000
_cell.angle_alpha   90.00
_cell.angle_beta   90.00
_cell.angle_gamma   90.00
#
_symmetry.space_group_name_H-M   'P 1'
#
loop_
_entity.id
_entity.type
_entity.pdbx_description
1 polymer ?
#
loop_
_entity_poly.entity_id
_entity_poly.type
_entity_poly.pdbx_seq_one_letter_code
_entity_poly.pdbx_strand_id
1 'polypeptide(L)'
;MDRAVLHSLIAEIYSMYAFNNQWQLRQRAEIVGEAPSADMREWTANMFVEKVRTNVKEAMADSVLLLNTSSRTYIPFVELGETSEYYHHDMYHLLATRSIVALQQVAGLDRATPVEDISEDSSAEKESSVKQDIIAIYGNMIAAYKVSGLKEGYVLTALSYLEWRRDSDRNIRPFGLKKGLSGLTEDTYVTALNELKSRFKSESICAEVYLAQARYAIEKEQQTSALQLCDEAIRLYPGYRRINALKNLREDILSPFLNVTAAATAFPGEEIEIRASHKNLDGFTLRLYQAKKLIKEQHFAVLRPEDYRTQDTVFTFKAPEVGQYVMRIVPDIRAKRDSESKFNVTRFKVLTCRLPGNQYEVVTLDGQTGHPIPNAKITLYTNDEKVLQEYITGADGKVVFPWKSEYRYLKAAKGIDTGMPFQSIYGGSYGYYGDENKVSEGMTLLTDRSLYRPGQT
;
A
#
# COMPACT_ATOMS: atom_id res chain seq x y z
N MET A 1 -27.75 -18.21 23.81
CA MET A 1 -27.26 -17.00 23.16
C MET A 1 -25.86 -16.62 23.68
N ASP A 2 -25.64 -16.41 24.95
CA ASP A 2 -24.34 -16.01 25.50
C ASP A 2 -23.19 -16.95 25.13
N ARG A 3 -23.44 -18.26 25.07
CA ARG A 3 -22.46 -19.24 24.56
C ARG A 3 -22.02 -18.93 23.11
N ALA A 4 -22.97 -18.58 22.22
CA ALA A 4 -22.64 -18.24 20.83
C ALA A 4 -21.78 -16.99 20.73
N VAL A 5 -22.11 -15.95 21.55
CA VAL A 5 -21.31 -14.72 21.62
C VAL A 5 -19.92 -14.99 22.16
N LEU A 6 -19.80 -15.80 23.23
CA LEU A 6 -18.50 -16.18 23.78
C LEU A 6 -17.63 -16.93 22.77
N HIS A 7 -18.19 -17.89 22.03
CA HIS A 7 -17.46 -18.57 20.99
C HIS A 7 -17.00 -17.63 19.86
N SER A 8 -17.85 -16.66 19.46
CA SER A 8 -17.46 -15.64 18.50
C SER A 8 -16.28 -14.79 18.99
N LEU A 9 -16.29 -14.36 20.25
CA LEU A 9 -15.20 -13.60 20.87
C LEU A 9 -13.91 -14.43 20.98
N ILE A 10 -14.02 -15.71 21.35
CA ILE A 10 -12.87 -16.63 21.40
C ILE A 10 -12.26 -16.81 20.01
N ALA A 11 -13.10 -17.00 18.99
CA ALA A 11 -12.62 -17.10 17.61
C ALA A 11 -11.88 -15.83 17.18
N GLU A 12 -12.38 -14.65 17.55
CA GLU A 12 -11.74 -13.37 17.26
C GLU A 12 -10.39 -13.23 17.97
N ILE A 13 -10.31 -13.56 19.26
CA ILE A 13 -9.05 -13.49 20.03
C ILE A 13 -7.99 -14.39 19.38
N TYR A 14 -8.33 -15.65 19.06
CA TYR A 14 -7.38 -16.56 18.43
C TYR A 14 -6.99 -16.09 17.04
N SER A 15 -7.93 -15.61 16.24
CA SER A 15 -7.63 -15.11 14.89
C SER A 15 -6.77 -13.87 14.90
N MET A 16 -7.01 -12.91 15.80
CA MET A 16 -6.18 -11.72 15.98
C MET A 16 -4.76 -12.07 16.45
N TYR A 17 -4.62 -12.98 17.40
CA TYR A 17 -3.29 -13.45 17.83
C TYR A 17 -2.54 -14.09 16.66
N ALA A 18 -3.20 -14.99 15.94
CA ALA A 18 -2.61 -15.69 14.80
C ALA A 18 -2.22 -14.72 13.69
N PHE A 19 -3.07 -13.74 13.39
CA PHE A 19 -2.78 -12.70 12.39
C PHE A 19 -1.56 -11.87 12.76
N ASN A 20 -1.46 -11.40 13.99
CA ASN A 20 -0.34 -10.59 14.46
C ASN A 20 0.99 -11.35 14.54
N ASN A 21 0.94 -12.68 14.67
CA ASN A 21 2.12 -13.53 14.77
C ASN A 21 2.34 -14.45 13.55
N GLN A 22 1.72 -14.14 12.40
CA GLN A 22 1.74 -14.99 11.19
C GLN A 22 3.15 -15.41 10.77
N TRP A 23 4.11 -14.48 10.81
CA TRP A 23 5.48 -14.78 10.40
C TRP A 23 6.12 -15.86 11.28
N GLN A 24 5.95 -15.76 12.59
CA GLN A 24 6.48 -16.75 13.54
C GLN A 24 5.75 -18.10 13.41
N LEU A 25 4.42 -18.07 13.27
CA LEU A 25 3.61 -19.29 13.13
C LEU A 25 3.94 -20.06 11.84
N ARG A 26 4.25 -19.37 10.76
CA ARG A 26 4.67 -20.03 9.51
C ARG A 26 6.00 -20.74 9.59
N GLN A 27 6.86 -20.36 10.54
CA GLN A 27 8.17 -21.01 10.74
C GLN A 27 8.12 -22.19 11.70
N ARG A 28 7.04 -22.37 12.47
CA ARG A 28 6.88 -23.49 13.39
C ARG A 28 6.60 -24.78 12.64
N ALA A 29 7.27 -25.85 13.07
CA ALA A 29 6.96 -27.19 12.59
C ALA A 29 5.57 -27.61 13.05
N GLU A 30 4.83 -28.33 12.21
CA GLU A 30 3.55 -28.92 12.59
C GLU A 30 3.81 -30.15 13.48
N ILE A 31 3.10 -30.22 14.58
CA ILE A 31 3.11 -31.35 15.48
C ILE A 31 1.87 -32.18 15.24
N VAL A 32 2.05 -33.38 14.71
CA VAL A 32 0.93 -34.28 14.38
C VAL A 32 0.66 -35.19 15.57
N GLY A 33 -0.60 -35.24 16.02
CA GLY A 33 -1.07 -36.23 17.00
C GLY A 33 -0.96 -35.82 18.48
N GLU A 34 -0.45 -34.62 18.79
CA GLU A 34 -0.45 -34.12 20.17
C GLU A 34 -1.67 -33.23 20.45
N ALA A 35 -2.20 -33.34 21.68
CA ALA A 35 -3.21 -32.42 22.17
C ALA A 35 -2.61 -31.01 22.28
N PRO A 36 -3.38 -29.93 21.91
CA PRO A 36 -2.88 -28.58 22.07
C PRO A 36 -2.48 -28.28 23.51
N SER A 37 -1.30 -27.65 23.69
CA SER A 37 -0.88 -27.11 24.98
C SER A 37 -1.94 -26.12 25.52
N ALA A 38 -2.02 -26.00 26.85
CA ALA A 38 -2.83 -24.98 27.51
C ALA A 38 -2.33 -23.57 27.20
N ASP A 39 -1.04 -23.41 26.86
CA ASP A 39 -0.46 -22.12 26.44
C ASP A 39 -0.55 -21.95 24.93
N MET A 40 -1.41 -21.04 24.48
CA MET A 40 -1.57 -20.75 23.06
C MET A 40 -0.29 -20.23 22.37
N ARG A 41 0.71 -19.79 23.13
CA ARG A 41 2.00 -19.36 22.58
C ARG A 41 2.82 -20.52 22.02
N GLU A 42 2.48 -21.75 22.38
CA GLU A 42 3.11 -22.98 21.89
C GLU A 42 2.38 -23.59 20.68
N TRP A 43 1.20 -23.08 20.33
CA TRP A 43 0.39 -23.64 19.27
C TRP A 43 1.02 -23.44 17.88
N THR A 44 0.78 -24.43 17.02
CA THR A 44 1.14 -24.36 15.58
C THR A 44 0.11 -23.59 14.77
N ALA A 45 0.43 -23.29 13.51
CA ALA A 45 -0.47 -22.61 12.61
C ALA A 45 -1.80 -23.36 12.46
N ASN A 46 -1.76 -24.67 12.24
CA ASN A 46 -2.96 -25.51 12.07
C ASN A 46 -3.81 -25.56 13.36
N MET A 47 -3.20 -25.56 14.53
CA MET A 47 -3.95 -25.51 15.79
C MET A 47 -4.78 -24.22 15.91
N PHE A 48 -4.24 -23.06 15.53
CA PHE A 48 -5.01 -21.82 15.49
C PHE A 48 -6.13 -21.88 14.48
N VAL A 49 -5.87 -22.36 13.26
CA VAL A 49 -6.90 -22.52 12.22
C VAL A 49 -8.06 -23.38 12.74
N GLU A 50 -7.78 -24.56 13.30
CA GLU A 50 -8.81 -25.48 13.80
C GLU A 50 -9.56 -24.90 15.02
N LYS A 51 -8.89 -24.19 15.92
CA LYS A 51 -9.55 -23.52 17.06
C LYS A 51 -10.48 -22.42 16.60
N VAL A 52 -10.08 -21.59 15.64
CA VAL A 52 -10.94 -20.55 15.05
C VAL A 52 -12.14 -21.19 14.37
N ARG A 53 -11.94 -22.19 13.51
CA ARG A 53 -13.01 -22.89 12.80
C ARG A 53 -14.02 -23.54 13.75
N THR A 54 -13.53 -24.23 14.79
CA THR A 54 -14.39 -24.87 15.80
C THR A 54 -15.24 -23.84 16.53
N ASN A 55 -14.64 -22.73 16.96
CA ASN A 55 -15.38 -21.68 17.67
C ASN A 55 -16.37 -20.95 16.74
N VAL A 56 -16.04 -20.74 15.48
CA VAL A 56 -16.98 -20.22 14.47
C VAL A 56 -18.17 -21.15 14.29
N LYS A 57 -17.97 -22.48 14.19
CA LYS A 57 -19.05 -23.46 14.09
C LYS A 57 -19.96 -23.44 15.32
N GLU A 58 -19.38 -23.39 16.52
CA GLU A 58 -20.15 -23.31 17.78
C GLU A 58 -20.91 -21.98 17.89
N ALA A 59 -20.32 -20.84 17.44
CA ALA A 59 -20.97 -19.54 17.43
C ALA A 59 -22.19 -19.52 16.50
N MET A 60 -22.17 -20.27 15.41
CA MET A 60 -23.22 -20.30 14.38
C MET A 60 -24.14 -21.52 14.47
N ALA A 61 -23.99 -22.37 15.49
CA ALA A 61 -24.66 -23.68 15.57
C ALA A 61 -26.18 -23.62 15.59
N ASP A 62 -26.74 -22.64 16.31
CA ASP A 62 -28.22 -22.46 16.42
C ASP A 62 -28.68 -21.25 15.58
N SER A 63 -28.76 -21.45 14.28
CA SER A 63 -29.18 -20.39 13.36
C SER A 63 -30.60 -19.88 13.62
N VAL A 64 -31.50 -20.73 14.11
CA VAL A 64 -32.88 -20.33 14.42
C VAL A 64 -32.89 -19.36 15.60
N LEU A 65 -32.19 -19.68 16.69
CA LEU A 65 -32.06 -18.80 17.84
C LEU A 65 -31.41 -17.46 17.44
N LEU A 66 -30.36 -17.51 16.63
CA LEU A 66 -29.61 -16.32 16.18
C LEU A 66 -30.48 -15.39 15.32
N LEU A 67 -31.26 -15.93 14.38
CA LEU A 67 -32.17 -15.17 13.52
C LEU A 67 -33.32 -14.53 14.30
N ASN A 68 -33.77 -15.16 15.37
CA ASN A 68 -34.87 -14.66 16.21
C ASN A 68 -34.42 -13.76 17.38
N THR A 69 -33.12 -13.56 17.56
CA THR A 69 -32.59 -12.69 18.63
C THR A 69 -32.06 -11.39 18.05
N SER A 70 -32.56 -10.26 18.56
CA SER A 70 -32.08 -8.94 18.12
C SER A 70 -30.68 -8.64 18.62
N SER A 71 -29.81 -8.15 17.75
CA SER A 71 -28.46 -7.67 18.13
C SER A 71 -28.52 -6.47 19.08
N ARG A 72 -29.62 -5.72 19.11
CA ARG A 72 -29.85 -4.62 20.03
C ARG A 72 -29.91 -5.04 21.49
N THR A 73 -30.14 -6.32 21.77
CA THR A 73 -30.08 -6.89 23.12
C THR A 73 -28.71 -6.74 23.78
N TYR A 74 -27.66 -6.59 22.94
CA TYR A 74 -26.28 -6.46 23.38
C TYR A 74 -25.72 -5.04 23.35
N ILE A 75 -26.57 -4.01 23.24
CA ILE A 75 -26.18 -2.60 23.48
C ILE A 75 -25.86 -2.44 24.99
N PRO A 76 -24.72 -1.82 25.38
CA PRO A 76 -23.81 -1.01 24.57
C PRO A 76 -22.61 -1.75 23.95
N PHE A 77 -22.52 -3.06 24.02
CA PHE A 77 -21.40 -3.83 23.47
C PHE A 77 -21.42 -3.92 21.94
N VAL A 78 -22.55 -3.60 21.30
CA VAL A 78 -22.72 -3.59 19.86
C VAL A 78 -23.07 -2.17 19.41
N GLU A 79 -22.22 -1.59 18.56
CA GLU A 79 -22.47 -0.31 17.91
C GLU A 79 -23.06 -0.55 16.51
N LEU A 80 -24.07 0.28 16.15
CA LEU A 80 -24.68 0.23 14.83
C LEU A 80 -23.84 1.08 13.86
N GLY A 81 -23.23 0.43 12.86
CA GLY A 81 -22.54 1.12 11.78
C GLY A 81 -23.50 1.84 10.82
N GLU A 82 -22.98 2.75 9.98
CA GLU A 82 -23.77 3.56 9.02
C GLU A 82 -24.63 2.72 8.06
N THR A 83 -24.17 1.51 7.72
CA THR A 83 -24.88 0.61 6.80
C THR A 83 -25.73 -0.42 7.51
N SER A 84 -25.79 -0.40 8.85
CA SER A 84 -26.50 -1.42 9.64
C SER A 84 -27.98 -1.51 9.30
N GLU A 85 -28.61 -0.42 8.89
CA GLU A 85 -30.03 -0.38 8.54
C GLU A 85 -30.40 -1.13 7.22
N TYR A 86 -29.41 -1.48 6.42
CA TYR A 86 -29.62 -2.33 5.22
C TYR A 86 -29.69 -3.82 5.55
N TYR A 87 -29.35 -4.20 6.77
CA TYR A 87 -29.28 -5.57 7.22
C TYR A 87 -30.30 -5.84 8.32
N HIS A 88 -30.61 -7.10 8.54
CA HIS A 88 -31.34 -7.48 9.73
C HIS A 88 -30.51 -7.20 10.98
N HIS A 89 -31.18 -6.62 12.00
CA HIS A 89 -30.58 -6.41 13.31
C HIS A 89 -30.69 -7.66 14.18
N ASP A 90 -30.40 -8.83 13.62
CA ASP A 90 -30.33 -10.11 14.32
C ASP A 90 -28.89 -10.50 14.67
N MET A 91 -28.78 -11.46 15.58
CA MET A 91 -27.49 -11.98 16.01
C MET A 91 -26.84 -12.85 14.91
N TYR A 92 -27.65 -13.42 14.00
CA TYR A 92 -27.10 -14.24 12.91
C TYR A 92 -26.22 -13.41 12.00
N HIS A 93 -26.71 -12.28 11.51
CA HIS A 93 -25.93 -11.40 10.63
C HIS A 93 -24.65 -10.90 11.34
N LEU A 94 -24.78 -10.47 12.61
CA LEU A 94 -23.66 -9.99 13.40
C LEU A 94 -22.57 -11.05 13.55
N LEU A 95 -22.93 -12.24 14.03
CA LEU A 95 -21.95 -13.30 14.27
C LEU A 95 -21.41 -13.90 12.98
N ALA A 96 -22.20 -13.98 11.90
CA ALA A 96 -21.74 -14.41 10.59
C ALA A 96 -20.66 -13.47 10.04
N THR A 97 -20.89 -12.16 10.12
CA THR A 97 -19.90 -11.16 9.66
C THR A 97 -18.59 -11.25 10.45
N ARG A 98 -18.67 -11.37 11.80
CA ARG A 98 -17.50 -11.53 12.65
C ARG A 98 -16.77 -12.86 12.35
N SER A 99 -17.51 -13.94 12.12
CA SER A 99 -16.97 -15.25 11.76
C SER A 99 -16.19 -15.21 10.44
N ILE A 100 -16.72 -14.53 9.42
CA ILE A 100 -16.02 -14.32 8.15
C ILE A 100 -14.69 -13.58 8.38
N VAL A 101 -14.68 -12.49 9.16
CA VAL A 101 -13.45 -11.76 9.47
C VAL A 101 -12.44 -12.63 10.20
N ALA A 102 -12.87 -13.38 11.23
CA ALA A 102 -11.98 -14.28 11.97
C ALA A 102 -11.36 -15.36 11.06
N LEU A 103 -12.16 -15.95 10.19
CA LEU A 103 -11.70 -16.96 9.22
C LEU A 103 -10.72 -16.35 8.20
N GLN A 104 -11.00 -15.16 7.69
CA GLN A 104 -10.10 -14.45 6.75
C GLN A 104 -8.72 -14.18 7.38
N GLN A 105 -8.66 -13.84 8.67
CA GLN A 105 -7.41 -13.59 9.37
C GLN A 105 -6.50 -14.84 9.45
N VAL A 106 -7.08 -16.04 9.52
CA VAL A 106 -6.32 -17.29 9.59
C VAL A 106 -6.19 -18.01 8.24
N ALA A 107 -6.88 -17.55 7.20
CA ALA A 107 -6.86 -18.20 5.88
C ALA A 107 -5.45 -18.35 5.29
N GLY A 108 -4.56 -17.40 5.56
CA GLY A 108 -3.16 -17.48 5.14
C GLY A 108 -2.30 -18.48 5.91
N LEU A 109 -2.82 -19.05 6.98
CA LEU A 109 -2.18 -20.09 7.81
C LEU A 109 -2.74 -21.48 7.51
N ASP A 110 -3.88 -21.58 6.82
CA ASP A 110 -4.49 -22.83 6.40
C ASP A 110 -3.61 -23.49 5.33
N ARG A 111 -2.73 -24.38 5.76
CA ARG A 111 -1.93 -25.21 4.87
C ARG A 111 -2.83 -26.36 4.41
N ALA A 112 -3.21 -26.35 3.14
CA ALA A 112 -3.82 -27.52 2.54
C ALA A 112 -2.89 -28.71 2.84
N THR A 113 -3.42 -29.74 3.51
CA THR A 113 -2.66 -30.97 3.81
C THR A 113 -2.09 -31.48 2.50
N PRO A 114 -0.76 -31.75 2.39
CA PRO A 114 -0.22 -32.39 1.19
C PRO A 114 -0.92 -33.72 1.05
N VAL A 115 -1.66 -33.91 -0.01
CA VAL A 115 -2.21 -35.22 -0.37
C VAL A 115 -1.03 -36.01 -0.94
N GLU A 116 -0.59 -37.04 -0.23
CA GLU A 116 0.50 -37.94 -0.63
C GLU A 116 0.21 -38.76 -1.91
N ASP A 117 -0.99 -38.66 -2.49
CA ASP A 117 -1.37 -39.34 -3.72
C ASP A 117 -2.12 -38.38 -4.65
N ILE A 118 -1.38 -37.68 -5.50
CA ILE A 118 -1.96 -37.01 -6.66
C ILE A 118 -1.80 -37.95 -7.83
N SER A 119 -2.85 -38.70 -8.16
CA SER A 119 -3.05 -39.22 -9.52
C SER A 119 -3.26 -38.00 -10.45
N GLU A 120 -2.47 -37.92 -11.53
CA GLU A 120 -2.37 -36.78 -12.46
C GLU A 120 -3.68 -36.35 -13.16
N ASP A 121 -4.85 -36.93 -12.80
CA ASP A 121 -6.10 -36.76 -13.52
C ASP A 121 -7.22 -36.02 -12.76
N SER A 122 -6.97 -35.42 -11.60
CA SER A 122 -7.97 -34.61 -10.91
C SER A 122 -7.69 -33.11 -11.02
N SER A 123 -8.23 -32.46 -12.04
CA SER A 123 -8.17 -31.04 -12.30
C SER A 123 -9.04 -30.18 -11.35
N ALA A 124 -9.59 -30.75 -10.28
CA ALA A 124 -10.34 -30.01 -9.25
C ALA A 124 -9.46 -29.81 -8.02
N GLU A 125 -8.77 -28.67 -7.95
CA GLU A 125 -8.07 -28.28 -6.73
C GLU A 125 -9.06 -28.17 -5.56
N LYS A 126 -8.78 -28.91 -4.50
CA LYS A 126 -9.57 -28.91 -3.28
C LYS A 126 -9.38 -27.56 -2.58
N GLU A 127 -10.42 -26.73 -2.55
CA GLU A 127 -10.39 -25.46 -1.80
C GLU A 127 -10.02 -25.72 -0.31
N SER A 128 -9.26 -24.78 0.30
CA SER A 128 -8.91 -24.89 1.70
C SER A 128 -10.16 -24.96 2.58
N SER A 129 -10.05 -25.63 3.71
CA SER A 129 -11.17 -25.82 4.62
C SER A 129 -11.74 -24.52 5.17
N VAL A 130 -10.88 -23.51 5.39
CA VAL A 130 -11.29 -22.16 5.79
C VAL A 130 -12.07 -21.44 4.68
N LYS A 131 -11.65 -21.57 3.42
CA LYS A 131 -12.39 -20.98 2.30
C LYS A 131 -13.78 -21.60 2.16
N GLN A 132 -13.90 -22.90 2.33
CA GLN A 132 -15.19 -23.60 2.30
C GLN A 132 -16.13 -23.12 3.42
N ASP A 133 -15.62 -22.93 4.63
CA ASP A 133 -16.40 -22.39 5.75
C ASP A 133 -16.91 -20.96 5.43
N ILE A 134 -16.07 -20.08 4.86
CA ILE A 134 -16.47 -18.73 4.46
C ILE A 134 -17.56 -18.77 3.37
N ILE A 135 -17.39 -19.60 2.34
CA ILE A 135 -18.40 -19.78 1.27
C ILE A 135 -19.73 -20.23 1.85
N ALA A 136 -19.72 -21.19 2.77
CA ALA A 136 -20.92 -21.68 3.43
C ALA A 136 -21.63 -20.58 4.23
N ILE A 137 -20.88 -19.76 4.98
CA ILE A 137 -21.47 -18.64 5.74
C ILE A 137 -22.12 -17.62 4.80
N TYR A 138 -21.42 -17.17 3.75
CA TYR A 138 -21.99 -16.25 2.77
C TYR A 138 -23.24 -16.84 2.07
N GLY A 139 -23.19 -18.12 1.68
CA GLY A 139 -24.32 -18.80 1.09
C GLY A 139 -25.55 -18.84 1.99
N ASN A 140 -25.34 -19.13 3.27
CA ASN A 140 -26.43 -19.14 4.26
C ASN A 140 -26.99 -17.73 4.52
N MET A 141 -26.13 -16.69 4.60
CA MET A 141 -26.59 -15.29 4.71
C MET A 141 -27.46 -14.88 3.51
N ILE A 142 -26.99 -15.16 2.29
CA ILE A 142 -27.72 -14.86 1.04
C ILE A 142 -29.07 -15.58 1.03
N ALA A 143 -29.11 -16.86 1.44
CA ALA A 143 -30.33 -17.64 1.53
C ALA A 143 -31.33 -17.06 2.56
N ALA A 144 -30.82 -16.65 3.75
CA ALA A 144 -31.64 -16.01 4.78
C ALA A 144 -32.27 -14.69 4.27
N TYR A 145 -31.52 -13.84 3.59
CA TYR A 145 -32.04 -12.59 2.99
C TYR A 145 -33.01 -12.85 1.83
N LYS A 146 -32.81 -13.92 1.07
CA LYS A 146 -33.77 -14.33 0.02
C LYS A 146 -35.10 -14.75 0.61
N VAL A 147 -35.09 -15.49 1.73
CA VAL A 147 -36.32 -15.97 2.41
C VAL A 147 -37.04 -14.79 3.08
N SER A 148 -36.32 -13.90 3.76
CA SER A 148 -36.89 -12.74 4.44
C SER A 148 -37.36 -11.63 3.49
N GLY A 149 -36.95 -11.67 2.20
CA GLY A 149 -37.31 -10.65 1.21
C GLY A 149 -36.52 -9.32 1.39
N LEU A 150 -35.50 -9.27 2.24
CA LEU A 150 -34.66 -8.08 2.43
C LEU A 150 -33.67 -7.94 1.27
N LYS A 151 -34.06 -7.18 0.25
CA LYS A 151 -33.35 -7.04 -1.02
C LYS A 151 -31.99 -6.35 -0.83
N GLU A 152 -31.92 -5.33 0.03
CA GLU A 152 -30.70 -4.61 0.32
C GLU A 152 -29.64 -5.52 0.94
N GLY A 153 -30.00 -6.25 2.00
CA GLY A 153 -29.10 -7.22 2.63
C GLY A 153 -28.62 -8.31 1.66
N TYR A 154 -29.51 -8.76 0.79
CA TYR A 154 -29.15 -9.72 -0.26
C TYR A 154 -28.07 -9.16 -1.20
N VAL A 155 -28.31 -7.97 -1.78
CA VAL A 155 -27.40 -7.38 -2.78
C VAL A 155 -26.05 -7.09 -2.16
N LEU A 156 -26.02 -6.46 -0.98
CA LEU A 156 -24.75 -6.11 -0.31
C LEU A 156 -23.96 -7.35 0.10
N THR A 157 -24.63 -8.39 0.60
CA THR A 157 -23.95 -9.65 0.95
C THR A 157 -23.41 -10.35 -0.29
N ALA A 158 -24.18 -10.36 -1.38
CA ALA A 158 -23.75 -10.94 -2.65
C ALA A 158 -22.55 -10.20 -3.23
N LEU A 159 -22.54 -8.86 -3.19
CA LEU A 159 -21.39 -8.05 -3.62
C LEU A 159 -20.16 -8.33 -2.77
N SER A 160 -20.30 -8.36 -1.43
CA SER A 160 -19.19 -8.68 -0.52
C SER A 160 -18.63 -10.08 -0.79
N TYR A 161 -19.49 -11.06 -1.07
CA TYR A 161 -19.06 -12.40 -1.46
C TYR A 161 -18.27 -12.41 -2.77
N LEU A 162 -18.76 -11.70 -3.81
CA LEU A 162 -18.11 -11.64 -5.11
C LEU A 162 -16.75 -10.93 -5.03
N GLU A 163 -16.67 -9.82 -4.28
CA GLU A 163 -15.41 -9.10 -4.05
C GLU A 163 -14.40 -9.98 -3.30
N TRP A 164 -14.83 -10.63 -2.23
CA TRP A 164 -13.97 -11.54 -1.48
C TRP A 164 -13.47 -12.71 -2.36
N ARG A 165 -14.34 -13.33 -3.15
CA ARG A 165 -13.94 -14.44 -4.07
C ARG A 165 -12.89 -13.97 -5.07
N ARG A 166 -13.07 -12.79 -5.64
CA ARG A 166 -12.13 -12.22 -6.60
C ARG A 166 -10.78 -11.88 -5.96
N ASP A 167 -10.80 -11.32 -4.76
CA ASP A 167 -9.59 -10.79 -4.11
C ASP A 167 -8.86 -11.86 -3.27
N SER A 168 -9.52 -12.96 -2.91
CA SER A 168 -8.92 -14.04 -2.11
C SER A 168 -7.67 -14.64 -2.77
N ASP A 169 -7.57 -14.57 -4.10
CA ASP A 169 -6.40 -15.04 -4.83
C ASP A 169 -5.27 -13.98 -4.95
N ARG A 170 -5.58 -12.69 -4.75
CA ARG A 170 -4.61 -11.59 -4.84
C ARG A 170 -3.81 -11.40 -3.56
N ASN A 171 -4.42 -11.61 -2.40
CA ASN A 171 -3.84 -11.29 -1.09
C ASN A 171 -3.01 -12.42 -0.47
N ILE A 172 -2.99 -13.63 -1.04
CA ILE A 172 -2.19 -14.76 -0.55
C ILE A 172 -0.98 -14.95 -1.47
N ARG A 173 -0.10 -13.96 -1.56
CA ARG A 173 1.23 -14.13 -2.14
C ARG A 173 2.32 -13.89 -1.10
N PRO A 174 2.75 -14.90 -0.34
CA PRO A 174 4.13 -14.92 0.09
C PRO A 174 5.00 -15.34 -1.11
N PHE A 175 6.15 -14.72 -1.22
CA PHE A 175 7.18 -14.99 -2.21
C PHE A 175 7.23 -16.47 -2.63
N GLY A 176 6.99 -16.75 -3.92
CA GLY A 176 7.44 -17.97 -4.59
C GLY A 176 6.45 -19.11 -4.78
N LEU A 177 5.16 -19.01 -4.45
CA LEU A 177 4.21 -20.08 -4.69
C LEU A 177 3.39 -19.86 -5.99
N LYS A 178 3.29 -20.94 -6.79
CA LYS A 178 2.54 -21.03 -8.05
C LYS A 178 1.10 -20.56 -7.87
N LYS A 179 0.50 -19.99 -8.93
CA LYS A 179 -0.93 -19.66 -9.03
C LYS A 179 -1.77 -20.80 -8.45
N GLY A 180 -2.22 -20.63 -7.22
CA GLY A 180 -3.21 -21.51 -6.61
C GLY A 180 -4.58 -21.01 -7.01
N LEU A 181 -5.29 -21.90 -7.59
CA LEU A 181 -6.55 -21.84 -8.28
C LEU A 181 -7.76 -21.66 -7.38
N SER A 182 -8.83 -21.19 -7.99
CA SER A 182 -10.22 -21.06 -7.58
C SER A 182 -10.67 -19.70 -7.02
N GLY A 183 -10.14 -18.61 -7.59
CA GLY A 183 -10.86 -17.34 -7.60
C GLY A 183 -11.97 -17.33 -8.65
N LEU A 184 -12.92 -16.42 -8.52
CA LEU A 184 -13.81 -16.11 -9.63
C LEU A 184 -12.98 -15.60 -10.80
N THR A 185 -13.09 -16.24 -11.97
CA THR A 185 -12.52 -15.66 -13.20
C THR A 185 -13.14 -14.28 -13.43
N GLU A 186 -12.42 -13.41 -14.12
CA GLU A 186 -12.94 -12.06 -14.46
C GLU A 186 -14.29 -12.12 -15.16
N ASP A 187 -14.45 -13.05 -16.11
CA ASP A 187 -15.69 -13.24 -16.84
C ASP A 187 -16.85 -13.69 -15.92
N THR A 188 -16.57 -14.57 -14.97
CA THR A 188 -17.56 -15.02 -14.00
C THR A 188 -17.97 -13.89 -13.05
N TYR A 189 -17.02 -13.06 -12.61
CA TYR A 189 -17.29 -11.89 -11.77
C TYR A 189 -18.20 -10.88 -12.49
N VAL A 190 -17.86 -10.53 -13.73
CA VAL A 190 -18.64 -9.59 -14.55
C VAL A 190 -20.03 -10.15 -14.83
N THR A 191 -20.14 -11.45 -15.16
CA THR A 191 -21.42 -12.13 -15.39
C THR A 191 -22.29 -12.05 -14.13
N ALA A 192 -21.75 -12.36 -12.96
CA ALA A 192 -22.50 -12.29 -11.69
C ALA A 192 -22.98 -10.86 -11.36
N LEU A 193 -22.14 -9.83 -11.61
CA LEU A 193 -22.58 -8.44 -11.46
C LEU A 193 -23.71 -8.07 -12.42
N ASN A 194 -23.66 -8.54 -13.68
CA ASN A 194 -24.73 -8.31 -14.66
C ASN A 194 -26.04 -9.02 -14.30
N GLU A 195 -25.97 -10.21 -13.73
CA GLU A 195 -27.13 -10.91 -13.21
C GLU A 195 -27.77 -10.17 -12.03
N LEU A 196 -26.96 -9.71 -11.06
CA LEU A 196 -27.45 -8.89 -9.95
C LEU A 196 -28.09 -7.59 -10.46
N LYS A 197 -27.43 -6.89 -11.38
CA LYS A 197 -27.94 -5.67 -12.01
C LYS A 197 -29.31 -5.91 -12.66
N SER A 198 -29.43 -6.96 -13.46
CA SER A 198 -30.67 -7.31 -14.17
C SER A 198 -31.80 -7.65 -13.21
N ARG A 199 -31.49 -8.41 -12.16
CA ARG A 199 -32.46 -8.87 -11.17
C ARG A 199 -33.01 -7.75 -10.29
N PHE A 200 -32.17 -6.78 -9.94
CA PHE A 200 -32.53 -5.70 -9.01
C PHE A 200 -32.66 -4.32 -9.69
N LYS A 201 -32.83 -4.28 -11.01
CA LYS A 201 -32.92 -3.05 -11.80
C LYS A 201 -34.00 -2.08 -11.32
N SER A 202 -35.11 -2.58 -10.78
CA SER A 202 -36.21 -1.75 -10.25
C SER A 202 -35.95 -1.22 -8.83
N GLU A 203 -34.92 -1.71 -8.16
CA GLU A 203 -34.63 -1.41 -6.76
C GLU A 203 -33.50 -0.38 -6.64
N SER A 204 -33.62 0.56 -5.74
CA SER A 204 -32.61 1.62 -5.54
C SER A 204 -31.24 1.07 -5.11
N ILE A 205 -31.21 -0.08 -4.41
CA ILE A 205 -29.98 -0.78 -4.03
C ILE A 205 -29.13 -1.22 -5.24
N CYS A 206 -29.73 -1.32 -6.43
CA CYS A 206 -28.98 -1.63 -7.66
C CYS A 206 -27.86 -0.60 -7.93
N ALA A 207 -27.96 0.61 -7.36
CA ALA A 207 -26.88 1.59 -7.41
C ALA A 207 -25.55 1.05 -6.86
N GLU A 208 -25.55 0.14 -5.87
CA GLU A 208 -24.35 -0.52 -5.37
C GLU A 208 -23.72 -1.48 -6.39
N VAL A 209 -24.55 -2.13 -7.20
CA VAL A 209 -24.06 -3.00 -8.29
C VAL A 209 -23.37 -2.16 -9.36
N TYR A 210 -23.96 -1.00 -9.73
CA TYR A 210 -23.33 -0.06 -10.63
C TYR A 210 -22.01 0.48 -10.07
N LEU A 211 -21.97 0.77 -8.77
CA LEU A 211 -20.73 1.21 -8.10
C LEU A 211 -19.63 0.15 -8.18
N ALA A 212 -19.97 -1.12 -7.95
CA ALA A 212 -19.04 -2.24 -8.07
C ALA A 212 -18.54 -2.40 -9.52
N GLN A 213 -19.46 -2.32 -10.51
CA GLN A 213 -19.08 -2.34 -11.93
C GLN A 213 -18.19 -1.17 -12.33
N ALA A 214 -18.49 0.05 -11.86
CA ALA A 214 -17.69 1.23 -12.17
C ALA A 214 -16.28 1.14 -11.54
N ARG A 215 -16.15 0.67 -10.30
CA ARG A 215 -14.86 0.42 -9.66
C ARG A 215 -14.03 -0.63 -10.41
N TYR A 216 -14.69 -1.70 -10.84
CA TYR A 216 -14.04 -2.72 -11.65
C TYR A 216 -13.56 -2.17 -13.00
N ALA A 217 -14.36 -1.35 -13.67
CA ALA A 217 -13.97 -0.69 -14.92
C ALA A 217 -12.74 0.22 -14.73
N ILE A 218 -12.67 0.97 -13.61
CA ILE A 218 -11.48 1.80 -13.26
C ILE A 218 -10.25 0.92 -13.07
N GLU A 219 -10.40 -0.20 -12.36
CA GLU A 219 -9.30 -1.16 -12.15
C GLU A 219 -8.75 -1.71 -13.48
N LYS A 220 -9.61 -1.81 -14.49
CA LYS A 220 -9.26 -2.24 -15.86
C LYS A 220 -8.87 -1.06 -16.77
N GLU A 221 -8.62 0.11 -16.21
CA GLU A 221 -8.28 1.33 -16.95
C GLU A 221 -9.33 1.76 -17.99
N GLN A 222 -10.61 1.45 -17.74
CA GLN A 222 -11.76 1.76 -18.59
C GLN A 222 -12.57 2.93 -18.01
N GLN A 223 -11.94 4.09 -17.81
CA GLN A 223 -12.54 5.25 -17.13
C GLN A 223 -13.79 5.78 -17.83
N THR A 224 -13.83 5.75 -19.17
CA THR A 224 -15.01 6.15 -19.94
C THR A 224 -16.22 5.26 -19.64
N SER A 225 -16.02 3.94 -19.58
CA SER A 225 -17.07 2.99 -19.20
C SER A 225 -17.51 3.20 -17.74
N ALA A 226 -16.56 3.42 -16.84
CA ALA A 226 -16.86 3.72 -15.44
C ALA A 226 -17.69 5.00 -15.29
N LEU A 227 -17.36 6.05 -16.04
CA LEU A 227 -18.11 7.31 -16.07
C LEU A 227 -19.55 7.09 -16.54
N GLN A 228 -19.75 6.34 -17.63
CA GLN A 228 -21.08 5.99 -18.14
C GLN A 228 -21.92 5.23 -17.11
N LEU A 229 -21.31 4.27 -16.40
CA LEU A 229 -21.98 3.52 -15.31
C LEU A 229 -22.39 4.44 -14.16
N CYS A 230 -21.52 5.39 -13.76
CA CYS A 230 -21.84 6.38 -12.73
C CYS A 230 -23.02 7.29 -13.19
N ASP A 231 -22.97 7.83 -14.41
CA ASP A 231 -23.99 8.71 -14.95
C ASP A 231 -25.35 7.99 -15.06
N GLU A 232 -25.36 6.72 -15.53
CA GLU A 232 -26.57 5.92 -15.63
C GLU A 232 -27.18 5.66 -14.24
N ALA A 233 -26.37 5.28 -13.25
CA ALA A 233 -26.85 4.99 -11.92
C ALA A 233 -27.41 6.24 -11.21
N ILE A 234 -26.72 7.38 -11.33
CA ILE A 234 -27.17 8.67 -10.77
C ILE A 234 -28.52 9.09 -11.38
N ARG A 235 -28.69 8.87 -12.68
CA ARG A 235 -29.95 9.16 -13.38
C ARG A 235 -31.08 8.22 -12.96
N LEU A 236 -30.81 6.92 -12.80
CA LEU A 236 -31.83 5.89 -12.48
C LEU A 236 -32.22 5.91 -10.99
N TYR A 237 -31.28 6.20 -10.10
CA TYR A 237 -31.46 6.07 -8.64
C TYR A 237 -31.09 7.36 -7.88
N PRO A 238 -31.60 8.54 -8.28
CA PRO A 238 -31.19 9.83 -7.70
C PRO A 238 -31.46 9.95 -6.21
N GLY A 239 -32.48 9.25 -5.71
CA GLY A 239 -32.88 9.23 -4.30
C GLY A 239 -32.21 8.13 -3.47
N TYR A 240 -31.30 7.34 -4.06
CA TYR A 240 -30.59 6.34 -3.28
C TYR A 240 -29.67 7.01 -2.27
N ARG A 241 -29.76 6.63 -1.00
CA ARG A 241 -29.13 7.38 0.08
C ARG A 241 -27.59 7.37 0.03
N ARG A 242 -26.95 6.34 -0.57
CA ARG A 242 -25.51 6.31 -0.82
C ARG A 242 -25.11 6.76 -2.23
N ILE A 243 -26.00 7.42 -2.95
CA ILE A 243 -25.74 7.90 -4.31
C ILE A 243 -24.50 8.81 -4.41
N ASN A 244 -24.12 9.45 -3.30
CA ASN A 244 -22.91 10.26 -3.24
C ASN A 244 -21.62 9.45 -3.48
N ALA A 245 -21.60 8.16 -3.23
CA ALA A 245 -20.46 7.31 -3.57
C ALA A 245 -20.22 7.28 -5.09
N LEU A 246 -21.28 7.18 -5.89
CA LEU A 246 -21.19 7.25 -7.36
C LEU A 246 -20.88 8.68 -7.86
N LYS A 247 -21.45 9.72 -7.21
CA LYS A 247 -21.13 11.11 -7.54
C LYS A 247 -19.66 11.43 -7.25
N ASN A 248 -19.13 10.97 -6.13
CA ASN A 248 -17.72 11.16 -5.79
C ASN A 248 -16.81 10.41 -6.78
N LEU A 249 -17.15 9.16 -7.11
CA LEU A 249 -16.37 8.38 -8.09
C LEU A 249 -16.38 9.05 -9.47
N ARG A 250 -17.54 9.57 -9.90
CA ARG A 250 -17.68 10.37 -11.11
C ARG A 250 -16.77 11.61 -11.09
N GLU A 251 -16.81 12.35 -9.99
CA GLU A 251 -16.00 13.54 -9.81
C GLU A 251 -14.50 13.19 -9.80
N ASP A 252 -14.11 12.09 -9.17
CA ASP A 252 -12.73 11.60 -9.18
C ASP A 252 -12.23 11.27 -10.59
N ILE A 253 -13.10 10.70 -11.46
CA ILE A 253 -12.75 10.45 -12.87
C ILE A 253 -12.53 11.78 -13.62
N LEU A 254 -13.42 12.75 -13.41
CA LEU A 254 -13.42 14.02 -14.13
C LEU A 254 -12.42 15.04 -13.56
N SER A 255 -12.05 14.90 -12.30
CA SER A 255 -11.17 15.85 -11.61
C SER A 255 -9.78 15.89 -12.25
N PRO A 256 -9.20 17.07 -12.43
CA PRO A 256 -7.82 17.23 -12.84
C PRO A 256 -6.87 16.65 -11.78
N PHE A 257 -5.84 15.98 -12.24
CA PHE A 257 -4.77 15.46 -11.39
C PHE A 257 -3.41 15.87 -11.95
N LEU A 258 -2.51 16.32 -11.09
CA LEU A 258 -1.12 16.60 -11.41
C LEU A 258 -0.24 16.21 -10.21
N ASN A 259 0.73 15.35 -10.47
CA ASN A 259 1.82 15.07 -9.57
C ASN A 259 3.13 15.21 -10.34
N VAL A 260 3.98 16.14 -9.91
CA VAL A 260 5.27 16.41 -10.55
C VAL A 260 6.39 16.04 -9.60
N THR A 261 7.30 15.20 -10.08
CA THR A 261 8.51 14.80 -9.36
C THR A 261 9.74 15.23 -10.14
N ALA A 262 10.72 15.77 -9.43
CA ALA A 262 12.02 16.14 -9.96
C ALA A 262 13.09 15.86 -8.91
N ALA A 263 14.35 15.77 -9.33
CA ALA A 263 15.46 15.69 -8.39
C ALA A 263 15.48 16.94 -7.47
N ALA A 264 15.71 16.73 -6.18
CA ALA A 264 15.82 17.84 -5.22
C ALA A 264 17.15 18.60 -5.35
N THR A 265 18.12 18.03 -6.07
CA THR A 265 19.44 18.60 -6.32
C THR A 265 19.86 18.38 -7.76
N ALA A 266 20.64 19.32 -8.29
CA ALA A 266 21.27 19.22 -9.62
C ALA A 266 22.63 19.92 -9.60
N PHE A 267 23.44 19.67 -10.63
CA PHE A 267 24.64 20.44 -10.92
C PHE A 267 24.30 21.67 -11.79
N PRO A 268 25.11 22.71 -11.75
CA PRO A 268 24.89 23.91 -12.56
C PRO A 268 24.83 23.57 -14.05
N GLY A 269 23.75 24.01 -14.71
CA GLY A 269 23.55 23.78 -16.14
C GLY A 269 23.16 22.35 -16.53
N GLU A 270 22.98 21.44 -15.58
CA GLU A 270 22.52 20.07 -15.81
C GLU A 270 21.09 20.05 -16.36
N GLU A 271 20.82 19.17 -17.30
CA GLU A 271 19.46 18.85 -17.72
C GLU A 271 18.88 17.78 -16.82
N ILE A 272 17.90 18.14 -16.01
CA ILE A 272 17.21 17.23 -15.10
C ILE A 272 15.90 16.77 -15.70
N GLU A 273 15.54 15.53 -15.41
CA GLU A 273 14.22 15.00 -15.74
C GLU A 273 13.16 15.48 -14.75
N ILE A 274 12.04 15.92 -15.29
CA ILE A 274 10.81 16.23 -14.56
C ILE A 274 9.77 15.22 -15.01
N ARG A 275 9.32 14.39 -14.08
CA ARG A 275 8.27 13.39 -14.35
C ARG A 275 6.95 13.92 -13.87
N ALA A 276 5.97 14.01 -14.76
CA ALA A 276 4.64 14.46 -14.47
C ALA A 276 3.62 13.35 -14.72
N SER A 277 2.94 12.91 -13.65
CA SER A 277 1.73 12.11 -13.74
C SER A 277 0.55 13.05 -13.77
N HIS A 278 -0.25 13.03 -14.84
CA HIS A 278 -1.28 14.01 -15.06
C HIS A 278 -2.57 13.42 -15.63
N LYS A 279 -3.68 14.11 -15.41
CA LYS A 279 -5.00 13.75 -15.90
C LYS A 279 -5.87 15.03 -16.01
N ASN A 280 -6.64 15.16 -17.08
CA ASN A 280 -7.66 16.19 -17.27
C ASN A 280 -7.15 17.65 -17.14
N LEU A 281 -5.94 17.91 -17.57
CA LEU A 281 -5.35 19.25 -17.66
C LEU A 281 -4.52 19.39 -18.93
N ASP A 282 -4.28 20.61 -19.38
CA ASP A 282 -3.59 20.91 -20.64
C ASP A 282 -2.11 21.25 -20.43
N GLY A 283 -1.71 21.55 -19.20
CA GLY A 283 -0.32 21.87 -18.87
C GLY A 283 -0.10 22.32 -17.42
N PHE A 284 1.15 22.66 -17.15
CA PHE A 284 1.58 23.25 -15.90
C PHE A 284 2.80 24.15 -16.11
N THR A 285 3.01 25.07 -15.18
CA THR A 285 4.15 25.98 -15.19
C THR A 285 5.06 25.65 -14.01
N LEU A 286 6.35 25.45 -14.29
CA LEU A 286 7.40 25.36 -13.29
C LEU A 286 8.01 26.77 -13.10
N ARG A 287 8.04 27.23 -11.84
CA ARG A 287 8.65 28.49 -11.43
C ARG A 287 9.73 28.25 -10.43
N LEU A 288 10.91 28.82 -10.66
CA LEU A 288 12.00 28.82 -9.68
C LEU A 288 12.14 30.20 -9.05
N TYR A 289 12.12 30.19 -7.72
CA TYR A 289 12.33 31.39 -6.92
C TYR A 289 13.63 31.28 -6.12
N GLN A 290 14.39 32.38 -6.04
CA GLN A 290 15.51 32.55 -5.13
C GLN A 290 15.25 33.80 -4.28
N ALA A 291 15.30 33.69 -2.96
CA ALA A 291 14.99 34.77 -2.03
C ALA A 291 13.68 35.54 -2.40
N LYS A 292 12.62 34.79 -2.75
CA LYS A 292 11.30 35.27 -3.20
C LYS A 292 11.29 35.97 -4.58
N LYS A 293 12.42 36.08 -5.25
CA LYS A 293 12.49 36.63 -6.63
C LYS A 293 12.34 35.48 -7.63
N LEU A 294 11.47 35.64 -8.63
CA LEU A 294 11.35 34.71 -9.75
C LEU A 294 12.63 34.76 -10.60
N ILE A 295 13.30 33.63 -10.75
CA ILE A 295 14.54 33.48 -11.51
C ILE A 295 14.30 32.84 -12.86
N LYS A 296 13.42 31.84 -12.92
CA LYS A 296 13.12 31.09 -14.13
C LYS A 296 11.67 30.62 -14.13
N GLU A 297 11.07 30.64 -15.30
CA GLU A 297 9.72 30.13 -15.53
C GLU A 297 9.73 29.31 -16.81
N GLN A 298 9.08 28.16 -16.80
CA GLN A 298 8.91 27.31 -17.99
C GLN A 298 7.56 26.62 -17.93
N HIS A 299 6.79 26.77 -19.02
CA HIS A 299 5.52 26.08 -19.21
C HIS A 299 5.75 24.75 -19.91
N PHE A 300 5.01 23.72 -19.48
CA PHE A 300 4.99 22.37 -20.05
C PHE A 300 3.56 22.05 -20.47
N ALA A 301 3.34 21.93 -21.77
CA ALA A 301 2.08 21.43 -22.30
C ALA A 301 2.04 19.90 -22.19
N VAL A 302 0.89 19.38 -21.82
CA VAL A 302 0.64 17.93 -21.72
C VAL A 302 -0.53 17.54 -22.61
N LEU A 303 -0.50 16.32 -23.13
CA LEU A 303 -1.61 15.80 -23.89
C LEU A 303 -2.73 15.39 -22.92
N ARG A 304 -3.93 15.91 -23.14
CA ARG A 304 -5.13 15.52 -22.41
C ARG A 304 -5.83 14.37 -23.13
N PRO A 305 -5.79 13.14 -22.62
CA PRO A 305 -6.47 12.02 -23.25
C PRO A 305 -7.99 12.14 -23.07
N GLU A 306 -8.75 11.74 -24.09
CA GLU A 306 -10.22 11.75 -24.07
C GLU A 306 -10.80 10.64 -23.17
N ASP A 307 -10.00 9.64 -22.81
CA ASP A 307 -10.40 8.49 -22.01
C ASP A 307 -10.23 8.68 -20.50
N TYR A 308 -9.87 9.89 -20.04
CA TYR A 308 -9.70 10.26 -18.61
C TYR A 308 -8.62 9.47 -17.86
N ARG A 309 -7.72 8.76 -18.55
CA ARG A 309 -6.65 8.02 -17.88
C ARG A 309 -5.56 8.96 -17.41
N THR A 310 -4.89 8.54 -16.30
CA THR A 310 -3.65 9.19 -15.89
C THR A 310 -2.55 8.84 -16.87
N GLN A 311 -1.78 9.82 -17.28
CA GLN A 311 -0.61 9.67 -18.15
C GLN A 311 0.65 10.13 -17.45
N ASP A 312 1.76 9.48 -17.78
CA ASP A 312 3.09 9.85 -17.32
C ASP A 312 3.87 10.45 -18.49
N THR A 313 4.38 11.66 -18.30
CA THR A 313 5.20 12.35 -19.29
C THR A 313 6.50 12.81 -18.64
N VAL A 314 7.60 12.70 -19.39
CA VAL A 314 8.92 13.15 -18.94
C VAL A 314 9.31 14.39 -19.74
N PHE A 315 9.70 15.42 -19.00
CA PHE A 315 10.20 16.68 -19.55
C PHE A 315 11.64 16.90 -19.09
N THR A 316 12.35 17.77 -19.78
CA THR A 316 13.67 18.24 -19.35
C THR A 316 13.62 19.69 -18.89
N PHE A 317 14.41 20.00 -17.89
CA PHE A 317 14.57 21.33 -17.35
C PHE A 317 16.04 21.57 -17.03
N LYS A 318 16.61 22.65 -17.60
CA LYS A 318 18.01 23.01 -17.35
C LYS A 318 18.14 23.72 -16.02
N ALA A 319 18.93 23.15 -15.12
CA ALA A 319 19.23 23.73 -13.81
C ALA A 319 19.92 25.10 -13.95
N PRO A 320 19.60 26.07 -13.08
CA PRO A 320 20.28 27.37 -13.05
C PRO A 320 21.68 27.26 -12.42
N GLU A 321 22.27 28.43 -12.10
CA GLU A 321 23.55 28.54 -11.38
C GLU A 321 23.44 28.01 -9.94
N VAL A 322 24.59 27.82 -9.30
CA VAL A 322 24.67 27.39 -7.90
C VAL A 322 23.79 28.26 -7.00
N GLY A 323 22.97 27.61 -6.19
CA GLY A 323 22.08 28.30 -5.27
C GLY A 323 20.99 27.44 -4.67
N GLN A 324 20.26 28.01 -3.72
CA GLN A 324 19.08 27.43 -3.13
C GLN A 324 17.84 28.07 -3.74
N TYR A 325 16.94 27.24 -4.21
CA TYR A 325 15.72 27.66 -4.91
C TYR A 325 14.48 27.03 -4.27
N VAL A 326 13.36 27.70 -4.47
CA VAL A 326 12.04 27.11 -4.27
C VAL A 326 11.45 26.83 -5.65
N MET A 327 11.20 25.57 -5.93
CA MET A 327 10.50 25.14 -7.13
C MET A 327 9.01 25.11 -6.84
N ARG A 328 8.24 25.87 -7.60
CA ARG A 328 6.77 25.90 -7.53
C ARG A 328 6.19 25.37 -8.82
N ILE A 329 5.29 24.40 -8.71
CA ILE A 329 4.52 23.84 -9.82
C ILE A 329 3.12 24.43 -9.77
N VAL A 330 2.73 25.10 -10.84
CA VAL A 330 1.44 25.78 -10.97
C VAL A 330 0.66 25.10 -12.10
N PRO A 331 -0.40 24.32 -11.77
CA PRO A 331 -1.27 23.74 -12.80
C PRO A 331 -2.02 24.83 -13.58
N ASP A 332 -2.33 24.59 -14.85
CA ASP A 332 -3.09 25.51 -15.68
C ASP A 332 -4.55 25.68 -15.20
N ILE A 333 -5.01 24.78 -14.33
CA ILE A 333 -6.36 24.82 -13.77
C ILE A 333 -6.34 25.45 -12.37
N ARG A 334 -7.03 26.58 -12.22
CA ARG A 334 -7.09 27.37 -10.98
C ARG A 334 -7.61 26.63 -9.73
N ALA A 335 -8.34 25.52 -9.90
CA ALA A 335 -8.91 24.76 -8.79
C ALA A 335 -7.89 23.90 -8.02
N LYS A 336 -6.69 23.71 -8.56
CA LYS A 336 -5.62 22.92 -7.91
C LYS A 336 -4.63 23.84 -7.23
N ARG A 337 -4.16 23.42 -6.05
CA ARG A 337 -3.14 24.15 -5.31
C ARG A 337 -1.78 23.97 -5.96
N ASP A 338 -0.99 25.05 -5.96
CA ASP A 338 0.41 25.01 -6.31
C ASP A 338 1.15 24.07 -5.34
N SER A 339 2.10 23.32 -5.84
CA SER A 339 3.03 22.54 -5.01
C SER A 339 4.38 23.25 -4.96
N GLU A 340 5.01 23.24 -3.79
CA GLU A 340 6.33 23.82 -3.58
C GLU A 340 7.29 22.77 -3.03
N SER A 341 8.53 22.82 -3.52
CA SER A 341 9.63 21.99 -3.02
C SER A 341 10.92 22.77 -3.02
N LYS A 342 11.84 22.39 -2.14
CA LYS A 342 13.21 22.92 -2.14
C LYS A 342 13.96 22.28 -3.31
N PHE A 343 14.67 23.11 -4.09
CA PHE A 343 15.54 22.68 -5.17
C PHE A 343 16.91 23.33 -4.99
N ASN A 344 17.95 22.52 -4.93
CA ASN A 344 19.30 22.99 -4.67
C ASN A 344 20.19 22.72 -5.89
N VAL A 345 20.90 23.73 -6.34
CA VAL A 345 21.94 23.59 -7.35
C VAL A 345 23.29 23.76 -6.67
N THR A 346 24.10 22.72 -6.76
CA THR A 346 25.38 22.64 -6.06
C THR A 346 26.42 21.93 -6.93
N ARG A 347 27.70 22.28 -6.75
CA ARG A 347 28.80 21.53 -7.37
C ARG A 347 29.23 20.33 -6.56
N PHE A 348 28.79 20.23 -5.31
CA PHE A 348 29.23 19.18 -4.42
C PHE A 348 28.67 17.80 -4.79
N LYS A 349 29.58 16.84 -4.94
CA LYS A 349 29.36 15.42 -4.71
C LYS A 349 30.08 15.04 -3.43
N VAL A 350 29.35 14.59 -2.42
CA VAL A 350 29.95 14.19 -1.15
C VAL A 350 29.89 12.69 -1.03
N LEU A 351 31.04 12.08 -0.79
CA LEU A 351 31.18 10.67 -0.50
C LEU A 351 31.54 10.52 0.98
N THR A 352 31.00 9.48 1.60
CA THR A 352 31.23 9.18 3.01
C THR A 352 31.63 7.75 3.18
N CYS A 353 32.61 7.48 4.02
CA CYS A 353 33.10 6.13 4.30
C CYS A 353 33.41 5.99 5.79
N ARG A 354 33.05 4.85 6.37
CA ARG A 354 33.48 4.47 7.71
C ARG A 354 34.83 3.78 7.61
N LEU A 355 35.79 4.26 8.37
CA LEU A 355 37.14 3.70 8.45
C LEU A 355 37.29 2.83 9.71
N PRO A 356 38.29 1.94 9.76
CA PRO A 356 38.66 1.22 10.97
C PRO A 356 38.98 2.16 12.15
N GLY A 357 38.84 1.72 13.38
CA GLY A 357 39.14 2.53 14.57
C GLY A 357 38.07 3.59 14.85
N ASN A 358 36.83 3.36 14.46
CA ASN A 358 35.71 4.29 14.69
C ASN A 358 35.90 5.68 14.07
N GLN A 359 36.57 5.74 12.92
CA GLN A 359 36.80 6.94 12.13
C GLN A 359 35.75 7.05 11.01
N TYR A 360 35.50 8.27 10.57
CA TYR A 360 34.59 8.58 9.46
C TYR A 360 35.30 9.52 8.49
N GLU A 361 35.32 9.15 7.21
CA GLU A 361 35.90 9.95 6.14
C GLU A 361 34.79 10.62 5.34
N VAL A 362 34.98 11.89 5.05
CA VAL A 362 34.16 12.66 4.10
C VAL A 362 35.04 13.18 3.00
N VAL A 363 34.64 12.95 1.77
CA VAL A 363 35.34 13.41 0.56
C VAL A 363 34.40 14.32 -0.21
N THR A 364 34.85 15.54 -0.50
CA THR A 364 34.11 16.51 -1.31
C THR A 364 34.73 16.62 -2.70
N LEU A 365 33.90 16.36 -3.71
CA LEU A 365 34.27 16.40 -5.12
C LEU A 365 33.35 17.37 -5.87
N ASP A 366 33.85 17.95 -6.93
CA ASP A 366 33.03 18.57 -7.96
C ASP A 366 32.30 17.46 -8.73
N GLY A 367 30.98 17.45 -8.68
CA GLY A 367 30.20 16.35 -9.21
C GLY A 367 30.20 16.23 -10.73
N GLN A 368 30.60 17.27 -11.46
CA GLN A 368 30.70 17.27 -12.92
C GLN A 368 32.09 16.85 -13.41
N THR A 369 33.15 17.27 -12.70
CA THR A 369 34.52 17.03 -13.11
C THR A 369 35.21 15.92 -12.34
N GLY A 370 34.70 15.56 -11.17
CA GLY A 370 35.30 14.60 -10.24
C GLY A 370 36.52 15.14 -9.48
N HIS A 371 36.91 16.40 -9.68
CA HIS A 371 38.05 16.98 -8.99
C HIS A 371 37.74 17.26 -7.50
N PRO A 372 38.72 17.10 -6.61
CA PRO A 372 38.53 17.43 -5.21
C PRO A 372 38.14 18.92 -5.01
N ILE A 373 37.24 19.18 -4.07
CA ILE A 373 36.93 20.54 -3.60
C ILE A 373 37.66 20.77 -2.28
N PRO A 374 38.81 21.43 -2.29
CA PRO A 374 39.57 21.73 -1.06
C PRO A 374 38.93 22.85 -0.26
N ASN A 375 39.26 22.89 1.05
CA ASN A 375 38.76 23.91 1.98
C ASN A 375 37.23 24.03 2.03
N ALA A 376 36.52 22.92 1.83
CA ALA A 376 35.08 22.85 2.01
C ALA A 376 34.78 22.70 3.51
N LYS A 377 33.79 23.44 3.98
CA LYS A 377 33.29 23.36 5.35
C LYS A 377 32.30 22.20 5.45
N ILE A 378 32.58 21.24 6.29
CA ILE A 378 31.68 20.10 6.62
C ILE A 378 31.09 20.40 7.99
N THR A 379 29.77 20.51 8.04
CA THR A 379 29.03 20.72 9.29
C THR A 379 28.23 19.50 9.63
N LEU A 380 28.37 18.98 10.84
CA LEU A 380 27.66 17.80 11.36
C LEU A 380 26.50 18.23 12.26
N TYR A 381 25.38 17.51 12.14
CA TYR A 381 24.13 17.85 12.80
C TYR A 381 23.54 16.67 13.56
N THR A 382 22.76 16.97 14.62
CA THR A 382 21.85 16.04 15.30
C THR A 382 20.63 15.72 14.43
N ASN A 383 19.76 14.83 14.95
CA ASN A 383 18.45 14.59 14.35
C ASN A 383 17.54 15.84 14.32
N ASP A 384 17.69 16.74 15.27
CA ASP A 384 16.95 18.00 15.38
C ASP A 384 17.64 19.16 14.65
N GLU A 385 18.52 18.86 13.71
CA GLU A 385 19.26 19.83 12.88
C GLU A 385 20.13 20.81 13.69
N LYS A 386 20.52 20.49 14.94
CA LYS A 386 21.45 21.29 15.71
C LYS A 386 22.88 21.01 15.28
N VAL A 387 23.68 22.06 15.10
CA VAL A 387 25.09 21.95 14.77
C VAL A 387 25.84 21.33 15.95
N LEU A 388 26.61 20.28 15.68
CA LEU A 388 27.44 19.58 16.65
C LEU A 388 28.94 19.92 16.48
N GLN A 389 29.42 19.82 15.24
CA GLN A 389 30.85 19.96 14.93
C GLN A 389 31.03 20.45 13.50
N GLU A 390 32.14 21.16 13.28
CA GLU A 390 32.55 21.65 11.97
C GLU A 390 33.99 21.21 11.67
N TYR A 391 34.23 20.84 10.41
CA TYR A 391 35.53 20.46 9.89
C TYR A 391 35.77 21.13 8.55
N ILE A 392 37.04 21.24 8.15
CA ILE A 392 37.45 21.77 6.85
C ILE A 392 38.20 20.68 6.11
N THR A 393 37.87 20.45 4.84
CA THR A 393 38.55 19.48 4.00
C THR A 393 39.94 19.95 3.58
N GLY A 394 40.89 19.02 3.47
CA GLY A 394 42.24 19.27 3.01
C GLY A 394 42.34 19.63 1.52
N ALA A 395 43.55 19.72 1.02
CA ALA A 395 43.83 19.99 -0.40
C ALA A 395 43.32 18.90 -1.34
N ASP A 396 43.18 17.67 -0.85
CA ASP A 396 42.61 16.50 -1.53
C ASP A 396 41.09 16.40 -1.39
N GLY A 397 40.44 17.41 -0.81
CA GLY A 397 39.00 17.40 -0.58
C GLY A 397 38.52 16.47 0.55
N LYS A 398 39.45 15.93 1.36
CA LYS A 398 39.14 14.96 2.40
C LYS A 398 39.20 15.55 3.81
N VAL A 399 38.36 14.96 4.69
CA VAL A 399 38.49 15.13 6.13
C VAL A 399 38.11 13.84 6.82
N VAL A 400 38.88 13.49 7.86
CA VAL A 400 38.65 12.33 8.72
C VAL A 400 38.42 12.79 10.14
N PHE A 401 37.42 12.22 10.79
CA PHE A 401 37.08 12.54 12.18
C PHE A 401 36.54 11.32 12.93
N PRO A 402 36.67 11.30 14.29
CA PRO A 402 36.06 10.24 15.08
C PRO A 402 34.56 10.24 14.96
N TRP A 403 33.98 9.06 14.72
CA TRP A 403 32.52 8.87 14.67
C TRP A 403 31.91 9.04 16.06
N LYS A 404 30.77 9.73 16.12
CA LYS A 404 29.93 9.81 17.33
C LYS A 404 28.49 9.44 16.98
N SER A 405 27.84 8.73 17.88
CA SER A 405 26.46 8.27 17.70
C SER A 405 25.42 9.41 17.59
N GLU A 406 25.80 10.64 17.98
CA GLU A 406 24.96 11.83 17.86
C GLU A 406 24.91 12.39 16.43
N TYR A 407 25.89 12.06 15.58
CA TYR A 407 25.95 12.53 14.20
C TYR A 407 24.87 11.84 13.35
N ARG A 408 23.97 12.62 12.77
CA ARG A 408 22.87 12.13 11.92
C ARG A 408 22.95 12.64 10.50
N TYR A 409 23.34 13.90 10.35
CA TYR A 409 23.39 14.55 9.05
C TYR A 409 24.68 15.34 8.91
N LEU A 410 25.10 15.54 7.66
CA LEU A 410 26.16 16.48 7.29
C LEU A 410 25.70 17.41 6.18
N LYS A 411 26.34 18.57 6.11
CA LYS A 411 26.33 19.49 4.96
C LYS A 411 27.75 19.88 4.59
N ALA A 412 27.99 20.01 3.28
CA ALA A 412 29.19 20.60 2.73
C ALA A 412 28.88 22.01 2.19
N ALA A 413 29.81 22.96 2.40
CA ALA A 413 29.66 24.33 1.90
C ALA A 413 31.01 24.91 1.52
N LYS A 414 31.03 25.77 0.47
CA LYS A 414 32.21 26.58 0.09
C LYS A 414 31.76 27.83 -0.66
N GLY A 415 32.10 29.01 -0.11
CA GLY A 415 31.68 30.28 -0.71
C GLY A 415 30.17 30.39 -0.85
N ILE A 416 29.73 30.67 -2.06
CA ILE A 416 28.30 30.78 -2.38
C ILE A 416 27.60 29.41 -2.44
N ASP A 417 28.33 28.30 -2.58
CA ASP A 417 27.76 26.97 -2.64
C ASP A 417 27.48 26.44 -1.22
N THR A 418 26.30 26.77 -0.74
CA THR A 418 25.75 26.30 0.55
C THR A 418 24.48 25.47 0.37
N GLY A 419 24.15 25.19 -0.89
CA GLY A 419 22.87 24.60 -1.30
C GLY A 419 22.78 23.08 -1.17
N MET A 420 23.87 22.42 -0.76
CA MET A 420 23.80 20.98 -0.54
C MET A 420 22.77 20.64 0.54
N PRO A 421 21.81 19.76 0.25
CA PRO A 421 20.86 19.32 1.26
C PRO A 421 21.54 18.52 2.35
N PHE A 422 20.84 18.31 3.47
CA PHE A 422 21.31 17.41 4.51
C PHE A 422 21.52 16.00 3.94
N GLN A 423 22.72 15.48 4.07
CA GLN A 423 23.02 14.09 3.73
C GLN A 423 23.02 13.28 5.02
N SER A 424 22.22 12.23 5.05
CA SER A 424 22.19 11.30 6.17
C SER A 424 23.53 10.58 6.29
N ILE A 425 24.03 10.45 7.51
CA ILE A 425 25.21 9.67 7.83
C ILE A 425 24.85 8.63 8.88
N TYR A 426 25.19 7.36 8.58
CA TYR A 426 24.86 6.25 9.44
C TYR A 426 26.13 5.64 10.01
N GLY A 427 26.18 5.53 11.33
CA GLY A 427 27.31 4.89 12.04
C GLY A 427 27.18 3.38 12.16
N GLY A 428 26.07 2.79 11.75
CA GLY A 428 25.83 1.39 11.84
C GLY A 428 25.95 0.69 10.49
N SER A 429 26.78 -0.33 10.40
CA SER A 429 26.59 -1.40 9.44
C SER A 429 25.22 -2.04 9.76
N TYR A 430 24.34 -2.20 8.76
CA TYR A 430 23.30 -3.23 8.80
C TYR A 430 24.03 -4.58 8.69
N GLY A 431 24.73 -4.96 9.74
CA GLY A 431 25.43 -6.21 9.86
C GLY A 431 24.99 -6.87 11.13
N TYR A 432 24.36 -8.02 10.98
CA TYR A 432 24.32 -9.11 11.93
C TYR A 432 25.02 -8.81 13.28
N TYR A 433 24.33 -9.10 14.37
CA TYR A 433 24.94 -9.30 15.68
C TYR A 433 26.05 -10.36 15.57
N GLY A 434 27.23 -9.93 15.21
CA GLY A 434 28.44 -10.72 15.09
C GLY A 434 29.58 -9.93 15.66
N ASP A 435 30.20 -10.56 16.63
CA ASP A 435 31.47 -10.27 17.31
C ASP A 435 32.18 -8.97 16.86
N GLU A 436 32.24 -7.96 17.73
CA GLU A 436 32.80 -6.62 17.47
C GLU A 436 34.28 -6.63 17.02
N ASN A 437 34.93 -7.79 16.99
CA ASN A 437 36.36 -7.98 16.66
C ASN A 437 36.60 -8.62 15.29
N LYS A 438 35.59 -8.88 14.46
CA LYS A 438 35.83 -9.36 13.09
C LYS A 438 36.05 -8.18 12.15
N VAL A 439 37.30 -7.96 11.74
CA VAL A 439 37.64 -7.17 10.56
C VAL A 439 36.99 -7.85 9.36
N SER A 440 35.92 -7.27 8.83
CA SER A 440 35.36 -7.72 7.55
C SER A 440 36.11 -7.00 6.44
N GLU A 441 36.89 -7.73 5.67
CA GLU A 441 37.43 -7.23 4.40
C GLU A 441 36.26 -7.07 3.43
N GLY A 442 36.10 -5.88 2.86
CA GLY A 442 35.09 -5.55 1.87
C GLY A 442 35.71 -4.86 0.66
N MET A 443 35.25 -5.22 -0.52
CA MET A 443 35.63 -4.56 -1.75
C MET A 443 34.42 -3.83 -2.31
N THR A 444 34.57 -2.52 -2.60
CA THR A 444 33.54 -1.75 -3.31
C THR A 444 34.01 -1.56 -4.76
N LEU A 445 33.26 -2.13 -5.69
CA LEU A 445 33.51 -1.93 -7.11
C LEU A 445 32.74 -0.67 -7.57
N LEU A 446 33.45 0.33 -8.03
CA LEU A 446 32.89 1.50 -8.68
C LEU A 446 33.06 1.33 -10.20
N THR A 447 31.95 1.32 -10.91
CA THR A 447 31.94 1.21 -12.37
C THR A 447 31.38 2.50 -12.98
N ASP A 448 31.88 2.87 -14.16
CA ASP A 448 31.39 4.03 -14.92
C ASP A 448 29.99 3.79 -15.53
N ARG A 449 29.55 2.53 -15.59
CA ARG A 449 28.23 2.12 -16.07
C ARG A 449 27.73 0.88 -15.32
N SER A 450 26.42 0.68 -15.33
CA SER A 450 25.77 -0.41 -14.60
C SER A 450 25.81 -1.78 -15.30
N LEU A 451 26.17 -1.83 -16.58
CA LEU A 451 26.22 -3.05 -17.39
C LEU A 451 27.41 -3.03 -18.34
N TYR A 452 28.14 -4.14 -18.38
CA TYR A 452 29.25 -4.40 -19.32
C TYR A 452 28.93 -5.61 -20.16
N ARG A 453 29.35 -5.60 -21.43
CA ARG A 453 29.38 -6.80 -22.26
C ARG A 453 30.61 -7.63 -21.93
N PRO A 454 30.61 -8.97 -22.13
CA PRO A 454 31.79 -9.78 -21.95
C PRO A 454 32.95 -9.24 -22.78
N GLY A 455 34.12 -9.05 -22.12
CA GLY A 455 35.34 -8.50 -22.76
C GLY A 455 35.48 -6.97 -22.73
N GLN A 456 34.55 -6.22 -22.11
CA GLN A 456 34.74 -4.80 -21.84
C GLN A 456 35.37 -4.60 -20.44
N THR A 457 36.35 -3.71 -20.37
CA THR A 457 37.04 -3.27 -19.15
C THR A 457 36.64 -1.86 -18.83
#